data_cd0b78219485c28fabe93b9f5737a30b
#
_entry.id   cd0b78219485c28fabe93b9f5737a30b
#
_cell.length_a   1.000
_cell.length_b   1.000
_cell.length_c   1.000
_cell.angle_alpha   90.00
_cell.angle_beta   90.00
_cell.angle_gamma   90.00
#
_symmetry.space_group_name_H-M   'P 1'
#
loop_
_entity.id
_entity.type
_entity.pdbx_description
1 polymer ?
#
loop_
_entity_poly.entity_id
_entity_poly.type
_entity_poly.pdbx_seq_one_letter_code
_entity_poly.pdbx_strand_id
1 'polypeptide(L)'
;MQRIRCSSALLIVVVGLWAGVAAGRFSLPEYVPAERLIENATAYIEEEPNDPSGYYILARIHYMAFANKAFLVGTFDEQRASSLLSYWWWEDYLSGARRAEATRIALAEFGLESTADLTDENRSAFYDRVWALEEELRTQDWQPKQPDQEQLLGHVAAAQWNFYQAIARDPNNGLYYLGQASLGEQYVEYFDETSPVLMPALLRTIALDSVKQTYLTAYELAIQEDLQREYRPLGGLREVVSYEAGNAYIRLWEAEAEIPDDVSERIVGMKDNLAILDKLPLGPITPVVFSLQGGDSLADLLAPACVVSFDLDGDGAVERRPWVKPTTGFLAWDGDRDGRITSGRELFGSVTWWLLFPNGYRALDMLDDNRDGTLAGTELKGLSVWFDRNSNGTSEAGELVSAESLGITVISTKPTGYDGKSPMHTDGIRLNDGRTLTSYDWIAPATNADRLGK
;
A
#
# COMPACT_ATOMS: atom_id res chain seq x y z
N MET A 1 -4.51 68.42 -22.93
CA MET A 1 -3.59 67.36 -23.42
C MET A 1 -3.18 66.52 -22.21
N GLN A 2 -3.87 65.44 -21.98
CA GLN A 2 -3.48 64.49 -20.95
C GLN A 2 -3.77 63.08 -21.49
N ARG A 3 -2.71 62.31 -21.68
CA ARG A 3 -2.78 60.93 -22.18
C ARG A 3 -3.17 60.01 -21.03
N ILE A 4 -4.33 59.39 -21.13
CA ILE A 4 -4.76 58.31 -20.28
C ILE A 4 -4.18 57.02 -20.87
N ARG A 5 -3.30 56.36 -20.13
CA ARG A 5 -2.82 54.99 -20.42
C ARG A 5 -3.82 54.00 -19.85
N CYS A 6 -4.55 53.30 -20.69
CA CYS A 6 -5.27 52.11 -20.30
C CYS A 6 -4.29 50.93 -20.20
N SER A 7 -4.08 50.45 -18.98
CA SER A 7 -3.44 49.16 -18.74
C SER A 7 -4.52 48.08 -18.82
N SER A 8 -4.49 47.28 -19.89
CA SER A 8 -5.32 46.10 -20.02
C SER A 8 -4.72 45.00 -19.13
N ALA A 9 -5.35 44.72 -17.99
CA ALA A 9 -5.08 43.56 -17.21
C ALA A 9 -5.72 42.37 -17.93
N LEU A 10 -4.90 41.48 -18.43
CA LEU A 10 -5.31 40.19 -19.01
C LEU A 10 -5.68 39.26 -17.83
N LEU A 11 -6.98 39.08 -17.62
CA LEU A 11 -7.50 38.13 -16.66
C LEU A 11 -7.44 36.75 -17.33
N ILE A 12 -6.41 35.97 -17.02
CA ILE A 12 -6.34 34.56 -17.41
C ILE A 12 -7.27 33.81 -16.43
N VAL A 13 -8.47 33.51 -16.92
CA VAL A 13 -9.37 32.55 -16.24
C VAL A 13 -8.85 31.16 -16.58
N VAL A 14 -8.08 30.57 -15.68
CA VAL A 14 -7.76 29.13 -15.72
C VAL A 14 -9.03 28.41 -15.31
N VAL A 15 -9.82 27.99 -16.29
CA VAL A 15 -10.89 27.02 -16.08
C VAL A 15 -10.18 25.68 -15.88
N GLY A 16 -9.95 25.31 -14.63
CA GLY A 16 -9.53 23.98 -14.29
C GLY A 16 -10.64 23.00 -14.65
N LEU A 17 -10.44 22.26 -15.73
CA LEU A 17 -11.22 21.06 -16.02
C LEU A 17 -10.90 20.06 -14.90
N TRP A 18 -11.83 19.91 -13.98
CA TRP A 18 -11.87 18.78 -13.06
C TRP A 18 -12.28 17.55 -13.89
N ALA A 19 -11.33 16.94 -14.57
CA ALA A 19 -11.45 15.54 -14.94
C ALA A 19 -11.32 14.77 -13.60
N GLY A 20 -12.42 14.27 -13.10
CA GLY A 20 -12.40 13.36 -11.94
C GLY A 20 -11.71 12.07 -12.36
N VAL A 21 -10.41 12.05 -12.24
CA VAL A 21 -9.64 10.79 -12.25
C VAL A 21 -10.02 10.11 -10.96
N ALA A 22 -10.66 8.95 -11.05
CA ALA A 22 -10.76 8.00 -9.96
C ALA A 22 -9.36 7.37 -9.77
N ALA A 23 -8.38 8.20 -9.41
CA ALA A 23 -7.13 7.73 -8.89
C ALA A 23 -7.42 7.12 -7.52
N GLY A 24 -7.02 5.89 -7.29
CA GLY A 24 -7.06 5.28 -5.97
C GLY A 24 -6.52 6.30 -4.98
N ARG A 25 -7.35 6.71 -4.02
CA ARG A 25 -6.95 7.71 -3.03
C ARG A 25 -6.07 7.03 -2.03
N PHE A 26 -4.83 7.45 -1.98
CA PHE A 26 -3.84 6.92 -1.08
C PHE A 26 -3.87 7.67 0.25
N SER A 27 -3.86 6.94 1.35
CA SER A 27 -3.58 7.47 2.68
C SER A 27 -2.09 7.83 2.81
N LEU A 28 -1.71 8.50 3.89
CA LEU A 28 -0.33 8.91 4.17
C LEU A 28 0.67 7.75 4.02
N PRO A 29 1.92 8.03 3.63
CA PRO A 29 2.88 7.00 3.27
C PRO A 29 3.27 6.13 4.48
N GLU A 30 3.06 4.85 4.34
CA GLU A 30 3.58 3.84 5.24
C GLU A 30 4.97 3.45 4.78
N TYR A 31 5.96 3.62 5.65
CA TYR A 31 7.35 3.40 5.27
C TYR A 31 7.84 2.05 5.75
N VAL A 32 8.06 1.14 4.81
CA VAL A 32 8.78 -0.10 5.05
C VAL A 32 10.05 -0.08 4.21
N PRO A 33 11.22 -0.47 4.76
CA PRO A 33 12.45 -0.55 3.95
C PRO A 33 12.25 -1.50 2.78
N ALA A 34 12.44 -0.99 1.55
CA ALA A 34 12.27 -1.79 0.34
C ALA A 34 13.23 -2.99 0.32
N GLU A 35 14.47 -2.82 0.80
CA GLU A 35 15.47 -3.88 0.87
C GLU A 35 14.97 -5.08 1.69
N ARG A 36 14.42 -4.84 2.89
CA ARG A 36 13.85 -5.91 3.72
C ARG A 36 12.76 -6.69 3.01
N LEU A 37 11.82 -5.97 2.38
CA LEU A 37 10.73 -6.61 1.63
C LEU A 37 11.25 -7.35 0.38
N ILE A 38 12.28 -6.83 -0.30
CA ILE A 38 12.92 -7.48 -1.44
C ILE A 38 13.58 -8.79 -1.00
N GLU A 39 14.34 -8.78 0.10
CA GLU A 39 14.98 -9.97 0.65
C GLU A 39 13.95 -11.04 0.99
N ASN A 40 12.92 -10.69 1.74
CA ASN A 40 11.87 -11.62 2.17
C ASN A 40 11.01 -12.14 1.00
N ALA A 41 10.68 -11.29 0.03
CA ALA A 41 9.97 -11.73 -1.19
C ALA A 41 10.85 -12.65 -2.05
N THR A 42 12.16 -12.38 -2.12
CA THR A 42 13.11 -13.24 -2.84
C THR A 42 13.23 -14.60 -2.17
N ALA A 43 13.39 -14.64 -0.85
CA ALA A 43 13.43 -15.88 -0.09
C ALA A 43 12.13 -16.71 -0.27
N TYR A 44 10.96 -16.05 -0.26
CA TYR A 44 9.71 -16.74 -0.57
C TYR A 44 9.69 -17.37 -1.96
N ILE A 45 10.18 -16.66 -2.98
CA ILE A 45 10.25 -17.19 -4.36
C ILE A 45 11.19 -18.41 -4.43
N GLU A 46 12.26 -18.45 -3.64
CA GLU A 46 13.14 -19.61 -3.58
C GLU A 46 12.45 -20.84 -2.96
N GLU A 47 11.59 -20.64 -1.96
CA GLU A 47 10.78 -21.69 -1.34
C GLU A 47 9.62 -22.15 -2.24
N GLU A 48 8.93 -21.19 -2.88
CA GLU A 48 7.73 -21.42 -3.68
C GLU A 48 7.90 -20.93 -5.14
N PRO A 49 8.84 -21.50 -5.91
CA PRO A 49 9.24 -20.95 -7.22
C PRO A 49 8.16 -21.03 -8.30
N ASN A 50 7.08 -21.77 -8.05
CA ASN A 50 5.94 -21.90 -8.98
C ASN A 50 4.77 -20.98 -8.60
N ASP A 51 4.80 -20.32 -7.44
CA ASP A 51 3.76 -19.37 -7.05
C ASP A 51 3.94 -18.02 -7.78
N PRO A 52 3.03 -17.64 -8.68
CA PRO A 52 3.12 -16.37 -9.39
C PRO A 52 2.98 -15.16 -8.45
N SER A 53 2.32 -15.31 -7.29
CA SER A 53 2.08 -14.22 -6.37
C SER A 53 3.37 -13.68 -5.74
N GLY A 54 4.36 -14.53 -5.47
CA GLY A 54 5.67 -14.12 -4.98
C GLY A 54 6.38 -13.18 -5.95
N TYR A 55 6.38 -13.52 -7.21
CA TYR A 55 6.97 -12.68 -8.27
C TYR A 55 6.20 -11.36 -8.44
N TYR A 56 4.87 -11.42 -8.38
CA TYR A 56 4.05 -10.21 -8.44
C TYR A 56 4.34 -9.25 -7.28
N ILE A 57 4.41 -9.75 -6.06
CA ILE A 57 4.75 -8.94 -4.87
C ILE A 57 6.13 -8.32 -5.03
N LEU A 58 7.15 -9.09 -5.42
CA LEU A 58 8.49 -8.58 -5.64
C LEU A 58 8.51 -7.52 -6.75
N ALA A 59 7.76 -7.73 -7.85
CA ALA A 59 7.60 -6.72 -8.89
C ALA A 59 6.99 -5.42 -8.37
N ARG A 60 5.95 -5.51 -7.52
CA ARG A 60 5.28 -4.37 -6.90
C ARG A 60 6.19 -3.60 -5.95
N ILE A 61 7.02 -4.27 -5.17
CA ILE A 61 8.00 -3.63 -4.27
C ILE A 61 8.97 -2.78 -5.11
N HIS A 62 9.54 -3.35 -6.14
CA HIS A 62 10.44 -2.63 -7.04
C HIS A 62 9.74 -1.49 -7.80
N TYR A 63 8.51 -1.72 -8.26
CA TYR A 63 7.69 -0.69 -8.89
C TYR A 63 7.45 0.51 -7.95
N MET A 64 7.07 0.26 -6.70
CA MET A 64 6.84 1.31 -5.71
C MET A 64 8.12 2.07 -5.37
N ALA A 65 9.26 1.38 -5.21
CA ALA A 65 10.54 2.02 -4.99
C ALA A 65 10.92 2.96 -6.15
N PHE A 66 10.64 2.55 -7.40
CA PHE A 66 10.83 3.38 -8.57
C PHE A 66 9.87 4.58 -8.61
N ALA A 67 8.57 4.34 -8.46
CA ALA A 67 7.55 5.38 -8.54
C ALA A 67 7.73 6.46 -7.46
N ASN A 68 8.08 6.05 -6.25
CA ASN A 68 8.34 6.95 -5.12
C ASN A 68 9.74 7.57 -5.15
N LYS A 69 10.63 7.13 -6.05
CA LYS A 69 12.04 7.56 -6.11
C LYS A 69 12.71 7.41 -4.73
N ALA A 70 12.43 6.31 -4.02
CA ALA A 70 12.80 6.10 -2.61
C ALA A 70 13.23 4.67 -2.31
N PHE A 71 14.07 4.49 -1.30
CA PHE A 71 14.42 3.18 -0.74
C PHE A 71 13.37 2.64 0.24
N LEU A 72 12.19 3.23 0.26
CA LEU A 72 11.08 2.86 1.12
C LEU A 72 9.87 2.52 0.24
N VAL A 73 9.16 1.47 0.63
CA VAL A 73 7.85 1.17 0.05
C VAL A 73 6.81 1.93 0.85
N GLY A 74 6.07 2.77 0.15
CA GLY A 74 4.99 3.53 0.72
C GLY A 74 3.95 3.80 -0.35
N THR A 75 2.75 4.07 0.07
CA THR A 75 1.68 4.45 -0.84
C THR A 75 1.58 5.96 -0.91
N PHE A 76 1.76 6.49 -2.09
CA PHE A 76 1.83 7.92 -2.34
C PHE A 76 0.69 8.38 -3.27
N ASP A 77 0.05 9.50 -2.93
CA ASP A 77 -0.89 10.18 -3.82
C ASP A 77 -0.28 11.47 -4.36
N GLU A 78 0.21 11.43 -5.60
CA GLU A 78 0.75 12.62 -6.28
C GLU A 78 -0.26 13.77 -6.39
N GLN A 79 -1.56 13.49 -6.43
CA GLN A 79 -2.59 14.53 -6.51
C GLN A 79 -2.77 15.31 -5.20
N ARG A 80 -2.46 14.71 -4.06
CA ARG A 80 -2.39 15.44 -2.78
C ARG A 80 -1.09 16.22 -2.61
N ALA A 81 0.00 15.78 -3.22
CA ALA A 81 1.27 16.50 -3.21
C ALA A 81 1.19 17.86 -3.91
N SER A 82 0.30 18.05 -4.87
CA SER A 82 0.11 19.33 -5.58
C SER A 82 -0.76 20.34 -4.83
N SER A 83 -1.44 19.96 -3.75
CA SER A 83 -2.26 20.83 -2.91
C SER A 83 -1.63 20.99 -1.53
N LEU A 84 -1.50 22.18 -1.01
CA LEU A 84 -1.14 22.68 0.34
C LEU A 84 -0.60 21.69 1.43
N LEU A 85 -0.77 20.38 1.24
CA LEU A 85 -0.28 19.30 2.12
C LEU A 85 1.13 18.81 1.75
N SER A 86 1.67 19.18 0.58
CA SER A 86 3.00 18.77 0.13
C SER A 86 4.12 19.20 1.07
N TYR A 87 3.96 20.34 1.76
CA TYR A 87 4.95 20.86 2.70
C TYR A 87 5.01 19.99 3.98
N TRP A 88 3.86 19.65 4.57
CA TRP A 88 3.79 18.84 5.80
C TRP A 88 4.30 17.41 5.57
N TRP A 89 3.90 16.79 4.48
CA TRP A 89 4.37 15.46 4.12
C TRP A 89 5.88 15.38 3.91
N TRP A 90 6.46 16.37 3.24
CA TRP A 90 7.90 16.42 3.02
C TRP A 90 8.66 16.58 4.34
N GLU A 91 8.15 17.36 5.27
CA GLU A 91 8.72 17.49 6.62
C GLU A 91 8.59 16.18 7.42
N ASP A 92 7.48 15.46 7.34
CA ASP A 92 7.29 14.16 8.00
C ASP A 92 8.21 13.10 7.41
N TYR A 93 8.30 13.01 6.07
CA TYR A 93 9.25 12.15 5.40
C TYR A 93 10.69 12.47 5.79
N LEU A 94 11.10 13.73 5.74
CA LEU A 94 12.41 14.19 6.16
C LEU A 94 12.68 13.90 7.63
N SER A 95 11.68 14.03 8.48
CA SER A 95 11.79 13.71 9.91
C SER A 95 12.04 12.21 10.11
N GLY A 96 11.26 11.35 9.47
CA GLY A 96 11.47 9.90 9.52
C GLY A 96 12.83 9.47 8.98
N ALA A 97 13.23 10.00 7.83
CA ALA A 97 14.51 9.72 7.21
C ALA A 97 15.70 10.25 8.03
N ARG A 98 15.58 11.47 8.60
CA ARG A 98 16.58 12.03 9.53
C ARG A 98 16.73 11.18 10.78
N ARG A 99 15.61 10.72 11.36
CA ARG A 99 15.64 9.84 12.53
C ARG A 99 16.28 8.50 12.22
N ALA A 100 15.99 7.90 11.06
CA ALA A 100 16.64 6.67 10.63
C ALA A 100 18.17 6.86 10.47
N GLU A 101 18.60 7.94 9.83
CA GLU A 101 20.03 8.24 9.67
C GLU A 101 20.68 8.58 11.03
N ALA A 102 20.03 9.36 11.90
CA ALA A 102 20.49 9.63 13.25
C ALA A 102 20.66 8.34 14.06
N THR A 103 19.70 7.41 13.93
CA THR A 103 19.78 6.08 14.57
C THR A 103 20.95 5.28 14.04
N ARG A 104 21.16 5.25 12.72
CA ARG A 104 22.29 4.55 12.09
C ARG A 104 23.64 5.10 12.57
N ILE A 105 23.77 6.43 12.67
CA ILE A 105 24.98 7.07 13.18
C ILE A 105 25.19 6.71 14.65
N ALA A 106 24.15 6.82 15.48
CA ALA A 106 24.22 6.48 16.89
C ALA A 106 24.61 5.02 17.13
N LEU A 107 24.06 4.08 16.35
CA LEU A 107 24.45 2.66 16.42
C LEU A 107 25.95 2.49 16.19
N ALA A 108 26.51 3.14 15.16
CA ALA A 108 27.94 3.10 14.87
C ALA A 108 28.78 3.72 16.01
N GLU A 109 28.34 4.85 16.60
CA GLU A 109 29.03 5.51 17.72
C GLU A 109 29.03 4.64 19.00
N PHE A 110 27.94 3.89 19.23
CA PHE A 110 27.80 2.99 20.38
C PHE A 110 28.37 1.59 20.12
N GLY A 111 28.87 1.31 18.90
CA GLY A 111 29.39 0.01 18.52
C GLY A 111 28.34 -1.10 18.50
N LEU A 112 27.09 -0.77 18.17
CA LEU A 112 25.94 -1.66 18.13
C LEU A 112 25.56 -1.95 16.67
N GLU A 113 25.15 -3.17 16.38
CA GLU A 113 24.64 -3.55 15.06
C GLU A 113 23.16 -3.19 14.90
N SER A 114 22.40 -3.26 15.99
CA SER A 114 20.98 -2.95 16.01
C SER A 114 20.53 -2.30 17.32
N THR A 115 19.36 -1.68 17.32
CA THR A 115 18.73 -1.17 18.56
C THR A 115 18.29 -2.30 19.52
N ALA A 116 18.27 -3.56 19.03
CA ALA A 116 18.03 -4.73 19.87
C ALA A 116 19.18 -4.99 20.86
N ASP A 117 20.39 -4.55 20.54
CA ASP A 117 21.58 -4.73 21.35
C ASP A 117 21.66 -3.69 22.50
N LEU A 118 20.66 -2.79 22.60
CA LEU A 118 20.57 -1.81 23.67
C LEU A 118 20.23 -2.49 25.00
N THR A 119 21.10 -2.23 25.98
CA THR A 119 20.86 -2.60 27.38
C THR A 119 20.09 -1.49 28.09
N ASP A 120 19.48 -1.78 29.24
CA ASP A 120 18.81 -0.75 30.03
C ASP A 120 19.76 0.36 30.49
N GLU A 121 21.06 0.06 30.64
CA GLU A 121 22.08 0.99 31.05
C GLU A 121 22.44 2.02 29.97
N ASN A 122 22.48 1.62 28.69
CA ASN A 122 22.87 2.49 27.58
C ASN A 122 21.67 3.07 26.79
N ARG A 123 20.47 2.56 27.01
CA ARG A 123 19.26 2.91 26.23
C ARG A 123 18.94 4.40 26.26
N SER A 124 18.93 5.02 27.46
CA SER A 124 18.63 6.45 27.60
C SER A 124 19.66 7.30 26.86
N ALA A 125 20.96 7.04 27.09
CA ALA A 125 22.04 7.76 26.44
C ALA A 125 22.02 7.60 24.92
N PHE A 126 21.65 6.43 24.43
CA PHE A 126 21.50 6.17 23.01
C PHE A 126 20.39 7.04 22.39
N TYR A 127 19.19 7.05 22.96
CA TYR A 127 18.11 7.86 22.44
C TYR A 127 18.36 9.37 22.58
N ASP A 128 18.99 9.81 23.68
CA ASP A 128 19.43 11.20 23.80
C ASP A 128 20.40 11.59 22.69
N ARG A 129 21.29 10.69 22.30
CA ARG A 129 22.20 10.90 21.16
C ARG A 129 21.47 10.91 19.81
N VAL A 130 20.51 10.02 19.60
CA VAL A 130 19.65 10.01 18.40
C VAL A 130 18.94 11.35 18.26
N TRP A 131 18.33 11.87 19.31
CA TRP A 131 17.67 13.18 19.31
C TRP A 131 18.63 14.33 18.97
N ALA A 132 19.83 14.30 19.53
CA ALA A 132 20.85 15.33 19.24
C ALA A 132 21.29 15.26 17.78
N LEU A 133 21.52 14.06 17.24
CA LEU A 133 21.88 13.86 15.84
C LEU A 133 20.76 14.26 14.88
N GLU A 134 19.50 13.97 15.21
CA GLU A 134 18.35 14.37 14.42
C GLU A 134 18.28 15.92 14.30
N GLU A 135 18.52 16.63 15.40
CA GLU A 135 18.60 18.10 15.41
C GLU A 135 19.84 18.61 14.65
N GLU A 136 21.00 17.96 14.77
CA GLU A 136 22.20 18.29 13.99
C GLU A 136 21.93 18.16 12.49
N LEU A 137 21.32 17.05 12.06
CA LEU A 137 20.93 16.79 10.66
C LEU A 137 19.92 17.84 10.17
N ARG A 138 18.97 18.22 11.00
CA ARG A 138 17.98 19.25 10.69
C ARG A 138 18.63 20.62 10.45
N THR A 139 19.57 21.01 11.29
CA THR A 139 20.27 22.29 11.18
C THR A 139 21.25 22.35 10.01
N GLN A 140 21.73 21.19 9.53
CA GLN A 140 22.59 21.07 8.36
C GLN A 140 21.83 20.97 7.03
N ASP A 141 20.49 21.10 7.05
CA ASP A 141 19.63 20.89 5.87
C ASP A 141 19.89 19.53 5.18
N TRP A 142 20.12 18.51 6.02
CA TRP A 142 20.38 17.17 5.54
C TRP A 142 19.18 16.63 4.76
N GLN A 143 19.46 16.04 3.61
CA GLN A 143 18.46 15.38 2.78
C GLN A 143 18.75 13.86 2.73
N PRO A 144 17.70 13.02 2.73
CA PRO A 144 17.89 11.59 2.59
C PRO A 144 18.57 11.28 1.26
N LYS A 145 19.44 10.27 1.28
CA LYS A 145 20.02 9.76 0.05
C LYS A 145 18.87 9.22 -0.81
N GLN A 146 18.66 9.86 -1.95
CA GLN A 146 17.73 9.34 -2.94
C GLN A 146 18.43 8.31 -3.81
N PRO A 147 17.70 7.32 -4.37
CA PRO A 147 18.24 6.44 -5.40
C PRO A 147 18.77 7.27 -6.56
N ASP A 148 19.96 6.97 -7.03
CA ASP A 148 20.45 7.55 -8.27
C ASP A 148 19.73 6.94 -9.49
N GLN A 149 19.97 7.51 -10.66
CA GLN A 149 19.32 7.06 -11.89
C GLN A 149 19.58 5.57 -12.18
N GLU A 150 20.78 5.07 -11.92
CA GLU A 150 21.13 3.67 -12.14
C GLU A 150 20.33 2.74 -11.22
N GLN A 151 20.21 3.11 -9.95
CA GLN A 151 19.40 2.37 -8.97
C GLN A 151 17.92 2.38 -9.33
N LEU A 152 17.38 3.54 -9.75
CA LEU A 152 15.97 3.64 -10.20
C LEU A 152 15.72 2.77 -11.44
N LEU A 153 16.61 2.79 -12.43
CA LEU A 153 16.50 1.93 -13.61
C LEU A 153 16.70 0.44 -13.26
N GLY A 154 17.52 0.14 -12.25
CA GLY A 154 17.64 -1.20 -11.68
C GLY A 154 16.29 -1.70 -11.10
N HIS A 155 15.57 -0.85 -10.38
CA HIS A 155 14.22 -1.18 -9.90
C HIS A 155 13.23 -1.40 -11.05
N VAL A 156 13.26 -0.58 -12.10
CA VAL A 156 12.41 -0.79 -13.30
C VAL A 156 12.70 -2.15 -13.94
N ALA A 157 13.96 -2.48 -14.16
CA ALA A 157 14.35 -3.74 -14.78
C ALA A 157 13.93 -4.95 -13.93
N ALA A 158 14.12 -4.87 -12.60
CA ALA A 158 13.71 -5.91 -11.68
C ALA A 158 12.18 -6.05 -11.62
N ALA A 159 11.43 -4.96 -11.58
CA ALA A 159 9.98 -4.98 -11.62
C ALA A 159 9.46 -5.62 -12.92
N GLN A 160 9.97 -5.18 -14.07
CA GLN A 160 9.60 -5.71 -15.38
C GLN A 160 9.86 -7.21 -15.48
N TRP A 161 11.03 -7.68 -15.01
CA TRP A 161 11.38 -9.09 -15.01
C TRP A 161 10.43 -9.92 -14.15
N ASN A 162 10.12 -9.44 -12.97
CA ASN A 162 9.26 -10.17 -12.03
C ASN A 162 7.78 -10.16 -12.47
N PHE A 163 7.26 -9.07 -13.08
CA PHE A 163 5.95 -9.11 -13.75
C PHE A 163 5.91 -10.15 -14.86
N TYR A 164 6.97 -10.22 -15.70
CA TYR A 164 7.08 -11.24 -16.71
C TYR A 164 7.08 -12.67 -16.13
N GLN A 165 7.80 -12.88 -15.00
CA GLN A 165 7.81 -14.18 -14.32
C GLN A 165 6.43 -14.56 -13.76
N ALA A 166 5.68 -13.61 -13.22
CA ALA A 166 4.32 -13.83 -12.75
C ALA A 166 3.37 -14.20 -13.93
N ILE A 167 3.42 -13.43 -15.01
CA ILE A 167 2.65 -13.66 -16.23
C ILE A 167 2.98 -15.04 -16.84
N ALA A 168 4.25 -15.42 -16.90
CA ALA A 168 4.67 -16.70 -17.44
C ALA A 168 4.10 -17.91 -16.65
N ARG A 169 3.81 -17.73 -15.36
CA ARG A 169 3.25 -18.78 -14.48
C ARG A 169 1.73 -18.79 -14.47
N ASP A 170 1.11 -17.64 -14.61
CA ASP A 170 -0.34 -17.49 -14.69
C ASP A 170 -0.70 -16.43 -15.74
N PRO A 171 -0.73 -16.80 -17.03
CA PRO A 171 -0.95 -15.86 -18.12
C PRO A 171 -2.41 -15.36 -18.23
N ASN A 172 -3.32 -15.93 -17.44
CA ASN A 172 -4.72 -15.52 -17.45
C ASN A 172 -5.07 -14.53 -16.32
N ASN A 173 -4.10 -14.12 -15.54
CA ASN A 173 -4.31 -13.18 -14.45
C ASN A 173 -4.08 -11.72 -14.90
N GLY A 174 -5.16 -11.00 -15.14
CA GLY A 174 -5.13 -9.61 -15.60
C GLY A 174 -4.36 -8.66 -14.66
N LEU A 175 -4.27 -8.97 -13.35
CA LEU A 175 -3.56 -8.14 -12.36
C LEU A 175 -2.07 -8.00 -12.70
N TYR A 176 -1.44 -9.05 -13.23
CA TYR A 176 -0.02 -9.01 -13.56
C TYR A 176 0.25 -8.12 -14.77
N TYR A 177 -0.67 -8.11 -15.74
CA TYR A 177 -0.61 -7.20 -16.88
C TYR A 177 -0.91 -5.77 -16.47
N LEU A 178 -1.86 -5.55 -15.55
CA LEU A 178 -2.13 -4.22 -14.98
C LEU A 178 -0.87 -3.64 -14.35
N GLY A 179 -0.19 -4.40 -13.49
CA GLY A 179 1.07 -3.97 -12.87
C GLY A 179 2.16 -3.66 -13.89
N GLN A 180 2.30 -4.50 -14.92
CA GLN A 180 3.26 -4.30 -16.00
C GLN A 180 2.95 -3.04 -16.82
N ALA A 181 1.68 -2.80 -17.15
CA ALA A 181 1.24 -1.62 -17.89
C ALA A 181 1.48 -0.33 -17.09
N SER A 182 1.12 -0.34 -15.79
CA SER A 182 1.36 0.79 -14.89
C SER A 182 2.85 1.13 -14.77
N LEU A 183 3.71 0.12 -14.65
CA LEU A 183 5.17 0.33 -14.66
C LEU A 183 5.64 0.96 -15.98
N GLY A 184 5.12 0.47 -17.12
CA GLY A 184 5.48 1.00 -18.43
C GLY A 184 5.08 2.46 -18.60
N GLU A 185 3.90 2.84 -18.11
CA GLU A 185 3.42 4.23 -18.13
C GLU A 185 4.31 5.13 -17.27
N GLN A 186 4.56 4.77 -16.02
CA GLN A 186 5.44 5.50 -15.11
C GLN A 186 6.87 5.65 -15.67
N TYR A 187 7.35 4.63 -16.37
CA TYR A 187 8.65 4.68 -17.02
C TYR A 187 8.71 5.70 -18.17
N VAL A 188 7.64 5.80 -18.98
CA VAL A 188 7.56 6.81 -20.04
C VAL A 188 7.48 8.21 -19.44
N GLU A 189 6.66 8.42 -18.41
CA GLU A 189 6.55 9.70 -17.70
C GLU A 189 7.90 10.13 -17.09
N TYR A 190 8.61 9.22 -16.44
CA TYR A 190 9.93 9.49 -15.87
C TYR A 190 10.92 10.02 -16.92
N PHE A 191 10.92 9.47 -18.13
CA PHE A 191 11.81 9.94 -19.19
C PHE A 191 11.35 11.26 -19.78
N ASP A 192 10.06 11.50 -19.91
CA ASP A 192 9.52 12.80 -20.36
C ASP A 192 9.96 13.94 -19.41
N GLU A 193 9.99 13.68 -18.10
CA GLU A 193 10.40 14.66 -17.09
C GLU A 193 11.92 14.86 -17.02
N THR A 194 12.69 13.75 -17.00
CA THR A 194 14.13 13.79 -16.68
C THR A 194 15.04 13.94 -17.88
N SER A 195 14.61 13.49 -19.05
CA SER A 195 15.44 13.45 -20.24
C SER A 195 14.64 13.43 -21.55
N PRO A 196 13.92 14.51 -21.86
CA PRO A 196 13.08 14.56 -23.07
C PRO A 196 13.86 14.36 -24.39
N VAL A 197 15.20 14.49 -24.33
CA VAL A 197 16.09 14.23 -25.48
C VAL A 197 16.42 12.75 -25.64
N LEU A 198 16.33 11.95 -24.58
CA LEU A 198 16.71 10.53 -24.58
C LEU A 198 15.61 9.60 -25.11
N MET A 199 14.34 10.04 -25.08
CA MET A 199 13.25 9.27 -25.67
C MET A 199 12.72 9.99 -26.92
N PRO A 200 13.22 9.67 -28.13
CA PRO A 200 12.65 10.21 -29.37
C PRO A 200 11.14 9.96 -29.45
N ALA A 201 10.40 10.92 -30.03
CA ALA A 201 8.94 10.86 -30.12
C ALA A 201 8.41 9.52 -30.67
N LEU A 202 9.10 8.95 -31.64
CA LEU A 202 8.74 7.63 -32.19
C LEU A 202 8.83 6.50 -31.16
N LEU A 203 9.91 6.46 -30.34
CA LEU A 203 10.05 5.44 -29.29
C LEU A 203 9.03 5.62 -28.17
N ARG A 204 8.73 6.87 -27.84
CA ARG A 204 7.65 7.20 -26.89
C ARG A 204 6.29 6.68 -27.37
N THR A 205 5.96 6.94 -28.65
CA THR A 205 4.73 6.42 -29.24
C THR A 205 4.66 4.90 -29.19
N ILE A 206 5.72 4.20 -29.59
CA ILE A 206 5.80 2.72 -29.54
C ILE A 206 5.64 2.22 -28.10
N ALA A 207 6.28 2.88 -27.14
CA ALA A 207 6.17 2.51 -25.73
C ALA A 207 4.75 2.69 -25.21
N LEU A 208 4.10 3.83 -25.48
CA LEU A 208 2.73 4.08 -25.08
C LEU A 208 1.71 3.15 -25.78
N ASP A 209 1.93 2.79 -27.04
CA ASP A 209 1.08 1.81 -27.73
C ASP A 209 1.20 0.44 -27.09
N SER A 210 2.40 0.03 -26.69
CA SER A 210 2.60 -1.20 -25.91
C SER A 210 1.91 -1.15 -24.55
N VAL A 211 1.97 -0.02 -23.85
CA VAL A 211 1.28 0.20 -22.57
C VAL A 211 -0.23 0.11 -22.75
N LYS A 212 -0.80 0.81 -23.74
CA LYS A 212 -2.23 0.72 -24.08
C LYS A 212 -2.67 -0.71 -24.34
N GLN A 213 -1.87 -1.46 -25.13
CA GLN A 213 -2.19 -2.86 -25.45
C GLN A 213 -2.12 -3.75 -24.20
N THR A 214 -1.20 -3.50 -23.28
CA THR A 214 -1.07 -4.26 -22.04
C THR A 214 -2.23 -3.97 -21.08
N TYR A 215 -2.68 -2.70 -20.98
CA TYR A 215 -3.90 -2.35 -20.26
C TYR A 215 -5.15 -3.00 -20.86
N LEU A 216 -5.24 -3.03 -22.20
CA LEU A 216 -6.34 -3.72 -22.88
C LEU A 216 -6.36 -5.22 -22.53
N THR A 217 -5.19 -5.87 -22.55
CA THR A 217 -5.07 -7.29 -22.16
C THR A 217 -5.51 -7.51 -20.71
N ALA A 218 -5.06 -6.65 -19.78
CA ALA A 218 -5.47 -6.71 -18.39
C ALA A 218 -7.00 -6.58 -18.23
N TYR A 219 -7.60 -5.63 -18.92
CA TYR A 219 -9.04 -5.43 -18.94
C TYR A 219 -9.80 -6.64 -19.49
N GLU A 220 -9.40 -7.16 -20.66
CA GLU A 220 -10.08 -8.28 -21.32
C GLU A 220 -10.02 -9.56 -20.51
N LEU A 221 -8.92 -9.81 -19.80
CA LEU A 221 -8.77 -10.96 -18.91
C LEU A 221 -9.66 -10.90 -17.68
N ALA A 222 -9.94 -9.70 -17.18
CA ALA A 222 -10.68 -9.53 -15.93
C ALA A 222 -12.18 -9.26 -16.12
N ILE A 223 -12.58 -8.52 -17.15
CA ILE A 223 -13.92 -7.94 -17.28
C ILE A 223 -15.05 -8.96 -17.25
N GLN A 224 -14.87 -10.12 -17.89
CA GLN A 224 -15.93 -11.13 -17.96
C GLN A 224 -16.24 -11.75 -16.60
N GLU A 225 -15.24 -11.94 -15.78
CA GLU A 225 -15.40 -12.41 -14.41
C GLU A 225 -15.98 -11.29 -13.53
N ASP A 226 -15.46 -10.07 -13.66
CA ASP A 226 -15.87 -8.92 -12.86
C ASP A 226 -17.34 -8.55 -13.07
N LEU A 227 -17.86 -8.65 -14.30
CA LEU A 227 -19.28 -8.42 -14.61
C LEU A 227 -20.24 -9.48 -14.00
N GLN A 228 -19.73 -10.65 -13.60
CA GLN A 228 -20.51 -11.71 -12.97
C GLN A 228 -20.49 -11.65 -11.44
N ARG A 229 -19.77 -10.72 -10.86
CA ARG A 229 -19.61 -10.60 -9.41
C ARG A 229 -20.85 -9.96 -8.78
N GLU A 230 -21.14 -10.37 -7.57
CA GLU A 230 -22.18 -9.78 -6.72
C GLU A 230 -21.69 -8.51 -6.00
N TYR A 231 -20.37 -8.28 -5.96
CA TYR A 231 -19.72 -7.15 -5.30
C TYR A 231 -18.43 -6.78 -6.05
N ARG A 232 -17.98 -5.53 -5.88
CA ARG A 232 -16.63 -5.15 -6.32
C ARG A 232 -15.63 -6.02 -5.61
N PRO A 233 -14.70 -6.62 -6.33
CA PRO A 233 -13.60 -7.27 -5.66
C PRO A 233 -12.82 -6.19 -4.89
N LEU A 234 -12.74 -6.34 -3.59
CA LEU A 234 -11.90 -5.54 -2.71
C LEU A 234 -11.12 -6.51 -1.84
N GLY A 235 -9.83 -6.31 -1.69
CA GLY A 235 -8.97 -7.06 -0.79
C GLY A 235 -8.40 -8.37 -1.30
N GLY A 236 -8.27 -8.58 -2.59
CA GLY A 236 -7.63 -9.75 -3.16
C GLY A 236 -6.82 -9.46 -4.43
N LEU A 237 -6.00 -10.41 -4.85
CA LEU A 237 -5.10 -10.30 -6.01
C LEU A 237 -5.79 -10.09 -7.37
N ARG A 238 -7.12 -9.91 -7.41
CA ARG A 238 -7.91 -9.74 -8.62
C ARG A 238 -8.76 -8.48 -8.63
N GLU A 239 -8.40 -7.52 -7.80
CA GLU A 239 -9.23 -6.35 -7.58
C GLU A 239 -9.06 -5.29 -8.61
N VAL A 240 -10.17 -4.64 -8.92
CA VAL A 240 -10.26 -3.46 -9.79
C VAL A 240 -9.50 -3.56 -11.11
N VAL A 241 -9.02 -4.75 -11.47
CA VAL A 241 -8.18 -4.94 -12.66
C VAL A 241 -8.87 -4.40 -13.91
N SER A 242 -10.13 -4.80 -14.14
CA SER A 242 -10.88 -4.30 -15.28
C SER A 242 -11.23 -2.83 -15.15
N TYR A 243 -11.48 -2.35 -13.93
CA TYR A 243 -11.81 -0.95 -13.68
C TYR A 243 -10.59 -0.05 -13.90
N GLU A 244 -9.46 -0.35 -13.27
CA GLU A 244 -8.23 0.43 -13.42
C GLU A 244 -7.65 0.34 -14.83
N ALA A 245 -7.56 -0.87 -15.38
CA ALA A 245 -7.04 -1.07 -16.72
C ALA A 245 -7.92 -0.42 -17.79
N GLY A 246 -9.25 -0.51 -17.65
CA GLY A 246 -10.20 0.12 -18.56
C GLY A 246 -10.11 1.64 -18.52
N ASN A 247 -10.08 2.23 -17.31
CA ASN A 247 -9.93 3.69 -17.17
C ASN A 247 -8.58 4.18 -17.70
N ALA A 248 -7.48 3.49 -17.42
CA ALA A 248 -6.16 3.84 -17.93
C ALA A 248 -6.10 3.76 -19.47
N TYR A 249 -6.65 2.69 -20.05
CA TYR A 249 -6.76 2.56 -21.50
C TYR A 249 -7.56 3.70 -22.14
N ILE A 250 -8.73 4.01 -21.59
CA ILE A 250 -9.59 5.12 -22.06
C ILE A 250 -8.84 6.45 -21.97
N ARG A 251 -8.26 6.75 -20.83
CA ARG A 251 -7.51 8.00 -20.60
C ARG A 251 -6.36 8.18 -21.58
N LEU A 252 -5.59 7.13 -21.83
CA LEU A 252 -4.45 7.18 -22.74
C LEU A 252 -4.89 7.40 -24.19
N TRP A 253 -6.05 6.86 -24.62
CA TRP A 253 -6.58 7.11 -25.94
C TRP A 253 -7.26 8.48 -26.08
N GLU A 254 -7.95 8.94 -25.04
CA GLU A 254 -8.59 10.26 -25.03
C GLU A 254 -7.56 11.42 -25.03
N ALA A 255 -6.31 11.13 -24.67
CA ALA A 255 -5.20 12.08 -24.79
C ALA A 255 -4.62 12.18 -26.22
N GLU A 256 -4.97 11.27 -27.13
CA GLU A 256 -4.53 11.33 -28.52
C GLU A 256 -5.34 12.30 -29.36
N ALA A 257 -4.70 12.90 -30.36
CA ALA A 257 -5.36 13.84 -31.27
C ALA A 257 -6.42 13.19 -32.16
N GLU A 258 -6.24 11.92 -32.50
CA GLU A 258 -7.16 11.12 -33.31
C GLU A 258 -7.31 9.73 -32.70
N ILE A 259 -8.55 9.27 -32.53
CA ILE A 259 -8.87 7.94 -32.02
C ILE A 259 -9.44 7.13 -33.20
N PRO A 260 -8.89 5.96 -33.54
CA PRO A 260 -9.44 5.08 -34.57
C PRO A 260 -10.89 4.66 -34.27
N ASP A 261 -11.70 4.46 -35.30
CA ASP A 261 -13.12 4.14 -35.16
C ASP A 261 -13.36 2.88 -34.33
N ASP A 262 -12.55 1.82 -34.53
CA ASP A 262 -12.64 0.56 -33.81
C ASP A 262 -12.24 0.70 -32.32
N VAL A 263 -11.31 1.61 -32.02
CA VAL A 263 -10.94 1.96 -30.64
C VAL A 263 -12.05 2.78 -29.98
N SER A 264 -12.65 3.74 -30.71
CA SER A 264 -13.77 4.53 -30.22
C SER A 264 -14.97 3.66 -29.85
N GLU A 265 -15.31 2.68 -30.67
CA GLU A 265 -16.37 1.71 -30.39
C GLU A 265 -16.06 0.87 -29.14
N ARG A 266 -14.80 0.42 -29.01
CA ARG A 266 -14.33 -0.31 -27.82
C ARG A 266 -14.43 0.52 -26.54
N ILE A 267 -14.01 1.79 -26.59
CA ILE A 267 -14.11 2.73 -25.45
C ILE A 267 -15.56 2.91 -25.00
N VAL A 268 -16.51 3.00 -25.92
CA VAL A 268 -17.94 3.08 -25.56
C VAL A 268 -18.37 1.84 -24.79
N GLY A 269 -18.06 0.65 -25.30
CA GLY A 269 -18.39 -0.62 -24.62
C GLY A 269 -17.68 -0.76 -23.25
N MET A 270 -16.43 -0.30 -23.14
CA MET A 270 -15.72 -0.25 -21.86
C MET A 270 -16.43 0.65 -20.85
N LYS A 271 -16.78 1.87 -21.23
CA LYS A 271 -17.51 2.82 -20.37
C LYS A 271 -18.82 2.24 -19.86
N ASP A 272 -19.57 1.54 -20.70
CA ASP A 272 -20.82 0.88 -20.30
C ASP A 272 -20.54 -0.21 -19.24
N ASN A 273 -19.53 -1.04 -19.43
CA ASN A 273 -19.14 -2.08 -18.48
C ASN A 273 -18.65 -1.45 -17.14
N LEU A 274 -17.81 -0.43 -17.20
CA LEU A 274 -17.33 0.27 -16.00
C LEU A 274 -18.49 0.89 -15.21
N ALA A 275 -19.49 1.45 -15.90
CA ALA A 275 -20.69 1.98 -15.25
C ALA A 275 -21.56 0.90 -14.56
N ILE A 276 -21.47 -0.37 -14.98
CA ILE A 276 -22.08 -1.51 -14.28
C ILE A 276 -21.27 -1.83 -13.02
N LEU A 277 -19.96 -1.93 -13.14
CA LEU A 277 -19.06 -2.22 -12.02
C LEU A 277 -19.14 -1.13 -10.92
N ASP A 278 -19.32 0.12 -11.30
CA ASP A 278 -19.51 1.25 -10.36
C ASP A 278 -20.71 1.09 -9.43
N LYS A 279 -21.70 0.32 -9.83
CA LYS A 279 -22.92 0.08 -9.06
C LYS A 279 -22.83 -1.12 -8.12
N LEU A 280 -21.78 -1.93 -8.26
CA LEU A 280 -21.59 -3.07 -7.38
C LEU A 280 -21.27 -2.61 -5.96
N PRO A 281 -21.80 -3.28 -4.93
CA PRO A 281 -21.41 -3.03 -3.56
C PRO A 281 -19.93 -3.38 -3.34
N LEU A 282 -19.33 -2.79 -2.31
CA LEU A 282 -17.94 -3.06 -1.94
C LEU A 282 -17.76 -4.50 -1.46
N GLY A 283 -16.69 -5.15 -1.88
CA GLY A 283 -16.38 -6.54 -1.54
C GLY A 283 -15.83 -6.73 -0.12
N PRO A 284 -15.58 -7.99 0.26
CA PRO A 284 -14.98 -8.31 1.55
C PRO A 284 -13.49 -7.96 1.57
N ILE A 285 -12.99 -7.60 2.73
CA ILE A 285 -11.59 -7.28 3.02
C ILE A 285 -11.11 -8.10 4.21
N THR A 286 -9.81 -8.33 4.34
CA THR A 286 -9.30 -9.23 5.37
C THR A 286 -8.25 -8.56 6.25
N PRO A 287 -8.58 -8.06 7.45
CA PRO A 287 -7.60 -7.73 8.48
C PRO A 287 -7.38 -8.88 9.46
N VAL A 288 -6.14 -9.03 9.97
CA VAL A 288 -5.83 -9.98 11.03
C VAL A 288 -6.28 -9.43 12.39
N VAL A 289 -7.12 -10.20 13.08
CA VAL A 289 -7.68 -9.85 14.39
C VAL A 289 -7.46 -10.93 15.44
N PHE A 290 -7.41 -10.52 16.71
CA PHE A 290 -7.36 -11.41 17.86
C PHE A 290 -7.92 -10.73 19.11
N SER A 291 -8.13 -11.48 20.19
CA SER A 291 -8.56 -10.91 21.48
C SER A 291 -7.61 -11.31 22.61
N LEU A 292 -7.17 -10.32 23.43
CA LEU A 292 -6.39 -10.59 24.65
C LEU A 292 -7.18 -11.38 25.70
N GLN A 293 -8.50 -11.38 25.62
CA GLN A 293 -9.38 -12.16 26.49
C GLN A 293 -9.57 -13.61 26.01
N GLY A 294 -9.03 -13.93 24.80
CA GLY A 294 -9.31 -15.17 24.11
C GLY A 294 -10.69 -15.17 23.45
N GLY A 295 -11.07 -16.30 22.91
CA GLY A 295 -12.33 -16.56 22.22
C GLY A 295 -12.24 -17.89 21.52
N ASP A 296 -13.34 -18.68 21.54
CA ASP A 296 -13.34 -20.02 20.94
C ASP A 296 -13.60 -19.99 19.43
N SER A 297 -14.08 -18.84 18.91
CA SER A 297 -14.39 -18.65 17.49
C SER A 297 -14.23 -17.19 17.08
N LEU A 298 -14.14 -16.95 15.76
CA LEU A 298 -14.15 -15.60 15.21
C LEU A 298 -15.41 -14.81 15.61
N ALA A 299 -16.56 -15.48 15.69
CA ALA A 299 -17.81 -14.84 16.13
C ALA A 299 -17.73 -14.21 17.53
N ASP A 300 -16.86 -14.74 18.40
CA ASP A 300 -16.64 -14.18 19.74
C ASP A 300 -15.91 -12.83 19.71
N LEU A 301 -15.21 -12.52 18.63
CA LEU A 301 -14.46 -11.29 18.42
C LEU A 301 -15.30 -10.20 17.75
N LEU A 302 -16.41 -10.57 17.10
CA LEU A 302 -17.20 -9.68 16.26
C LEU A 302 -18.37 -9.04 16.99
N ALA A 303 -18.75 -7.84 16.56
CA ALA A 303 -19.93 -7.09 16.99
C ALA A 303 -20.76 -6.71 15.75
N PRO A 304 -21.43 -7.66 15.07
CA PRO A 304 -22.03 -7.41 13.75
C PRO A 304 -23.17 -6.38 13.77
N ALA A 305 -23.74 -6.09 14.93
CA ALA A 305 -24.73 -5.02 15.11
C ALA A 305 -24.10 -3.62 15.25
N CYS A 306 -22.80 -3.55 15.55
CA CYS A 306 -22.03 -2.32 15.55
C CYS A 306 -21.57 -2.05 14.11
N VAL A 307 -21.88 -0.88 13.59
CA VAL A 307 -21.47 -0.45 12.25
C VAL A 307 -20.68 0.84 12.39
N VAL A 308 -19.45 0.81 11.94
CA VAL A 308 -18.54 1.96 11.97
C VAL A 308 -18.26 2.48 10.56
N SER A 309 -17.69 3.66 10.50
CA SER A 309 -17.19 4.28 9.28
C SER A 309 -15.66 4.24 9.30
N PHE A 310 -15.06 3.48 8.38
CA PHE A 310 -13.60 3.32 8.29
C PHE A 310 -13.20 2.97 6.84
N ASP A 311 -12.08 3.47 6.39
CA ASP A 311 -11.46 3.13 5.09
C ASP A 311 -10.73 1.78 5.22
N LEU A 312 -11.50 0.69 5.25
CA LEU A 312 -10.94 -0.65 5.48
C LEU A 312 -10.26 -1.22 4.24
N ASP A 313 -10.71 -0.85 3.06
CA ASP A 313 -10.13 -1.31 1.79
C ASP A 313 -8.96 -0.45 1.32
N GLY A 314 -8.68 0.65 1.99
CA GLY A 314 -7.54 1.51 1.72
C GLY A 314 -7.66 2.30 0.41
N ASP A 315 -8.88 2.49 -0.13
CA ASP A 315 -9.11 3.26 -1.36
C ASP A 315 -9.18 4.79 -1.12
N GLY A 316 -9.09 5.20 0.16
CA GLY A 316 -9.16 6.58 0.63
C GLY A 316 -10.60 7.10 0.78
N ALA A 317 -11.61 6.28 0.58
CA ALA A 317 -12.99 6.57 0.91
C ALA A 317 -13.40 5.77 2.16
N VAL A 318 -14.25 6.39 2.97
CA VAL A 318 -14.73 5.75 4.20
C VAL A 318 -16.01 4.96 3.89
N GLU A 319 -16.06 3.68 4.28
CA GLU A 319 -17.25 2.85 4.16
C GLU A 319 -17.86 2.54 5.51
N ARG A 320 -19.15 2.21 5.48
CA ARG A 320 -19.84 1.66 6.66
C ARG A 320 -19.74 0.15 6.68
N ARG A 321 -19.14 -0.41 7.76
CA ARG A 321 -18.94 -1.86 7.90
C ARG A 321 -19.36 -2.38 9.26
N PRO A 322 -19.88 -3.64 9.36
CA PRO A 322 -19.92 -4.35 10.62
C PRO A 322 -18.53 -4.39 11.26
N TRP A 323 -18.50 -4.38 12.60
CA TRP A 323 -17.24 -4.16 13.30
C TRP A 323 -16.91 -5.26 14.30
N VAL A 324 -15.77 -5.11 14.93
CA VAL A 324 -15.27 -5.98 15.99
C VAL A 324 -15.71 -5.47 17.37
N LYS A 325 -15.60 -6.31 18.40
CA LYS A 325 -15.80 -5.89 19.79
C LYS A 325 -14.66 -4.99 20.28
N PRO A 326 -14.89 -4.12 21.27
CA PRO A 326 -13.86 -3.25 21.85
C PRO A 326 -12.64 -3.99 22.44
N THR A 327 -12.77 -5.28 22.69
CA THR A 327 -11.71 -6.17 23.20
C THR A 327 -10.90 -6.85 22.11
N THR A 328 -11.32 -6.69 20.87
CA THR A 328 -10.64 -7.26 19.69
C THR A 328 -9.64 -6.27 19.15
N GLY A 329 -8.39 -6.72 18.98
CA GLY A 329 -7.33 -5.94 18.40
C GLY A 329 -7.09 -6.32 16.94
N PHE A 330 -6.78 -5.33 16.13
CA PHE A 330 -6.25 -5.48 14.78
C PHE A 330 -4.74 -5.46 14.84
N LEU A 331 -4.05 -6.41 14.20
CA LEU A 331 -2.62 -6.28 13.97
C LEU A 331 -2.38 -5.15 12.99
N ALA A 332 -1.49 -4.23 13.34
CA ALA A 332 -1.28 -3.00 12.63
C ALA A 332 0.20 -2.64 12.48
N TRP A 333 0.48 -1.86 11.46
CA TRP A 333 1.75 -1.22 11.19
C TRP A 333 1.54 0.28 11.05
N ASP A 334 1.88 1.02 12.09
CA ASP A 334 1.87 2.49 12.09
C ASP A 334 3.17 2.98 11.40
N GLY A 335 3.12 3.05 10.07
CA GLY A 335 4.31 3.30 9.25
C GLY A 335 4.78 4.74 9.31
N ASP A 336 3.87 5.70 9.39
CA ASP A 336 4.16 7.14 9.48
C ASP A 336 4.39 7.60 10.92
N ARG A 337 4.10 6.70 11.89
CA ARG A 337 4.30 6.92 13.34
C ARG A 337 3.50 8.10 13.91
N ASP A 338 2.36 8.36 13.35
CA ASP A 338 1.45 9.39 13.84
C ASP A 338 0.65 8.93 15.07
N GLY A 339 0.77 7.66 15.44
CA GLY A 339 0.09 7.03 16.58
C GLY A 339 -1.38 6.71 16.29
N ARG A 340 -1.77 6.60 15.03
CA ARG A 340 -3.12 6.32 14.57
C ARG A 340 -3.14 5.28 13.47
N ILE A 341 -4.29 4.66 13.29
CA ILE A 341 -4.59 3.81 12.14
C ILE A 341 -5.72 4.48 11.38
N THR A 342 -5.45 4.85 10.13
CA THR A 342 -6.36 5.66 9.30
C THR A 342 -6.99 4.86 8.17
N SER A 343 -6.38 3.75 7.78
CA SER A 343 -6.87 2.89 6.71
C SER A 343 -6.48 1.42 6.89
N GLY A 344 -7.10 0.54 6.12
CA GLY A 344 -6.77 -0.88 6.05
C GLY A 344 -5.36 -1.18 5.52
N ARG A 345 -4.70 -0.21 4.91
CA ARG A 345 -3.29 -0.36 4.45
C ARG A 345 -2.31 -0.46 5.60
N GLU A 346 -2.66 0.08 6.75
CA GLU A 346 -1.91 0.00 7.99
C GLU A 346 -2.29 -1.24 8.83
N LEU A 347 -3.31 -1.99 8.41
CA LEU A 347 -3.70 -3.25 9.03
C LEU A 347 -3.07 -4.43 8.28
N PHE A 348 -2.67 -5.47 9.01
CA PHE A 348 -2.24 -6.71 8.37
C PHE A 348 -3.43 -7.45 7.79
N GLY A 349 -3.55 -7.40 6.48
CA GLY A 349 -4.67 -7.93 5.71
C GLY A 349 -4.33 -8.01 4.23
N SER A 350 -5.36 -8.13 3.40
CA SER A 350 -5.17 -8.22 1.95
C SER A 350 -4.66 -6.93 1.31
N VAL A 351 -4.86 -5.77 1.92
CA VAL A 351 -4.43 -4.46 1.36
C VAL A 351 -3.24 -3.84 2.07
N THR A 352 -2.60 -4.55 2.98
CA THR A 352 -1.41 -4.07 3.70
C THR A 352 -0.40 -3.48 2.72
N TRP A 353 0.05 -2.25 3.00
CA TRP A 353 1.02 -1.51 2.19
C TRP A 353 0.67 -1.42 0.69
N TRP A 354 -0.58 -1.67 0.34
CA TRP A 354 -1.06 -1.72 -1.04
C TRP A 354 -0.31 -2.73 -1.93
N LEU A 355 0.27 -3.75 -1.32
CA LEU A 355 0.95 -4.86 -2.04
C LEU A 355 -0.02 -5.95 -2.49
N LEU A 356 -1.28 -5.89 -2.06
CA LEU A 356 -2.38 -6.77 -2.46
C LEU A 356 -2.10 -8.25 -2.17
N PHE A 357 -2.00 -8.56 -0.89
CA PHE A 357 -1.75 -9.93 -0.42
C PHE A 357 -3.01 -10.82 -0.51
N PRO A 358 -2.86 -12.14 -0.70
CA PRO A 358 -3.98 -13.07 -0.68
C PRO A 358 -4.69 -13.17 0.67
N ASN A 359 -3.99 -12.85 1.76
CA ASN A 359 -4.49 -12.82 3.13
C ASN A 359 -3.50 -12.11 4.06
N GLY A 360 -3.93 -11.80 5.28
CA GLY A 360 -3.10 -11.06 6.23
C GLY A 360 -1.91 -11.86 6.78
N TYR A 361 -1.95 -13.18 6.82
CA TYR A 361 -0.79 -14.00 7.20
C TYR A 361 0.34 -13.86 6.19
N ARG A 362 0.00 -13.72 4.91
CA ARG A 362 1.00 -13.49 3.87
C ARG A 362 1.64 -12.11 4.00
N ALA A 363 0.88 -11.11 4.49
CA ALA A 363 1.45 -9.79 4.79
C ALA A 363 2.41 -9.86 6.00
N LEU A 364 2.04 -10.60 7.05
CA LEU A 364 2.92 -10.85 8.20
C LEU A 364 4.21 -11.57 7.79
N ASP A 365 4.13 -12.56 6.90
CA ASP A 365 5.28 -13.33 6.39
C ASP A 365 6.34 -12.45 5.69
N MET A 366 5.98 -11.25 5.25
CA MET A 366 6.92 -10.27 4.71
C MET A 366 7.86 -9.65 5.76
N LEU A 367 7.58 -9.86 7.03
CA LEU A 367 8.41 -9.42 8.15
C LEU A 367 9.17 -10.56 8.85
N ASP A 368 8.98 -11.79 8.40
CA ASP A 368 9.66 -12.99 8.90
C ASP A 368 11.05 -13.07 8.24
N ASP A 369 12.03 -12.40 8.86
CA ASP A 369 13.37 -12.22 8.32
C ASP A 369 14.19 -13.54 8.33
N ASN A 370 13.89 -14.43 9.29
CA ASN A 370 14.60 -15.70 9.44
C ASN A 370 13.85 -16.89 8.80
N ARG A 371 12.65 -16.65 8.27
CA ARG A 371 11.80 -17.62 7.56
C ARG A 371 11.39 -18.83 8.41
N ASP A 372 11.24 -18.66 9.73
CA ASP A 372 10.83 -19.75 10.63
C ASP A 372 9.30 -19.91 10.74
N GLY A 373 8.53 -19.05 10.07
CA GLY A 373 7.06 -19.04 10.07
C GLY A 373 6.46 -18.29 11.25
N THR A 374 7.30 -17.50 11.95
CA THR A 374 6.85 -16.69 13.09
C THR A 374 7.57 -15.34 13.10
N LEU A 375 6.94 -14.33 13.70
CA LEU A 375 7.61 -13.07 14.02
C LEU A 375 7.97 -13.09 15.51
N ALA A 376 9.25 -12.94 15.83
CA ALA A 376 9.75 -12.94 17.20
C ALA A 376 10.90 -11.92 17.37
N GLY A 377 11.17 -11.51 18.61
CA GLY A 377 12.30 -10.65 18.92
C GLY A 377 12.31 -9.36 18.09
N THR A 378 13.34 -9.20 17.25
CA THR A 378 13.51 -7.98 16.42
C THR A 378 12.47 -7.82 15.32
N GLU A 379 11.86 -8.90 14.85
CA GLU A 379 10.84 -8.90 13.81
C GLU A 379 9.52 -8.29 14.27
N LEU A 380 9.26 -8.29 15.59
CA LEU A 380 8.10 -7.63 16.19
C LEU A 380 8.22 -6.10 16.28
N LYS A 381 9.39 -5.53 15.98
CA LYS A 381 9.59 -4.09 16.06
C LYS A 381 8.75 -3.36 15.02
N GLY A 382 8.03 -2.33 15.47
CA GLY A 382 7.12 -1.57 14.63
C GLY A 382 5.71 -2.14 14.57
N LEU A 383 5.53 -3.40 15.00
CA LEU A 383 4.20 -3.99 15.11
C LEU A 383 3.41 -3.38 16.26
N SER A 384 2.18 -3.04 15.97
CA SER A 384 1.22 -2.49 16.93
C SER A 384 -0.10 -3.25 16.86
N VAL A 385 -0.94 -3.01 17.82
CA VAL A 385 -2.32 -3.51 17.88
C VAL A 385 -3.25 -2.34 18.12
N TRP A 386 -4.20 -2.17 17.22
CA TRP A 386 -5.24 -1.18 17.38
C TRP A 386 -6.50 -1.81 18.00
N PHE A 387 -6.97 -1.23 19.10
CA PHE A 387 -8.21 -1.57 19.75
C PHE A 387 -9.17 -0.39 19.66
N ASP A 388 -10.16 -0.46 18.80
CA ASP A 388 -11.24 0.54 18.74
C ASP A 388 -12.14 0.35 19.97
N ARG A 389 -11.75 0.96 21.10
CA ARG A 389 -12.34 0.72 22.43
C ARG A 389 -13.74 1.30 22.58
N ASN A 390 -14.06 2.32 21.81
CA ASN A 390 -15.36 2.97 21.83
C ASN A 390 -16.24 2.59 20.63
N SER A 391 -15.72 1.76 19.73
CA SER A 391 -16.40 1.25 18.53
C SER A 391 -16.90 2.36 17.61
N ASN A 392 -16.07 3.39 17.39
CA ASN A 392 -16.41 4.53 16.54
C ASN A 392 -15.73 4.48 15.15
N GLY A 393 -14.81 3.52 14.93
CA GLY A 393 -14.05 3.39 13.69
C GLY A 393 -12.98 4.47 13.50
N THR A 394 -12.59 5.16 14.56
CA THR A 394 -11.56 6.19 14.53
C THR A 394 -10.45 5.83 15.51
N SER A 395 -9.22 5.79 15.06
CA SER A 395 -8.09 5.54 15.94
C SER A 395 -7.79 6.76 16.80
N GLU A 396 -7.88 6.59 18.10
CA GLU A 396 -7.71 7.65 19.09
C GLU A 396 -6.51 7.39 20.00
N ALA A 397 -6.09 8.42 20.73
CA ALA A 397 -4.94 8.32 21.62
C ALA A 397 -5.15 7.20 22.68
N GLY A 398 -4.22 6.25 22.76
CA GLY A 398 -4.24 5.13 23.70
C GLY A 398 -4.96 3.87 23.16
N GLU A 399 -5.49 3.89 21.94
CA GLU A 399 -6.07 2.72 21.27
C GLU A 399 -5.04 1.92 20.48
N LEU A 400 -4.00 2.59 19.98
CA LEU A 400 -2.87 1.94 19.35
C LEU A 400 -1.81 1.63 20.41
N VAL A 401 -1.44 0.35 20.52
CA VAL A 401 -0.51 -0.14 21.53
C VAL A 401 0.53 -1.05 20.87
N SER A 402 1.82 -0.83 21.16
CA SER A 402 2.86 -1.70 20.60
C SER A 402 2.67 -3.17 21.01
N ALA A 403 2.98 -4.10 20.13
CA ALA A 403 2.92 -5.53 20.39
C ALA A 403 3.76 -5.91 21.63
N GLU A 404 4.94 -5.32 21.78
CA GLU A 404 5.81 -5.51 22.92
C GLU A 404 5.15 -5.08 24.25
N SER A 405 4.50 -3.91 24.28
CA SER A 405 3.81 -3.41 25.49
C SER A 405 2.64 -4.29 25.92
N LEU A 406 2.05 -5.04 24.98
CA LEU A 406 1.02 -6.05 25.26
C LEU A 406 1.59 -7.38 25.72
N GLY A 407 2.92 -7.51 25.78
CA GLY A 407 3.60 -8.74 26.12
C GLY A 407 3.55 -9.79 25.01
N ILE A 408 3.29 -9.41 23.76
CA ILE A 408 3.35 -10.32 22.62
C ILE A 408 4.81 -10.66 22.34
N THR A 409 5.12 -11.96 22.32
CA THR A 409 6.47 -12.48 22.11
C THR A 409 6.62 -13.22 20.80
N VAL A 410 5.52 -13.75 20.24
CA VAL A 410 5.51 -14.45 18.95
C VAL A 410 4.19 -14.17 18.23
N ILE A 411 4.25 -13.97 16.92
CA ILE A 411 3.10 -13.92 16.01
C ILE A 411 3.35 -14.91 14.88
N SER A 412 2.43 -15.84 14.64
CA SER A 412 2.53 -16.77 13.51
C SER A 412 2.23 -16.10 12.19
N THR A 413 3.02 -16.42 11.14
CA THR A 413 2.87 -15.87 9.78
C THR A 413 2.15 -16.83 8.82
N LYS A 414 1.71 -17.99 9.32
CA LYS A 414 1.03 -19.01 8.50
C LYS A 414 -0.27 -19.45 9.18
N PRO A 415 -1.38 -19.59 8.43
CA PRO A 415 -2.60 -20.15 9.02
C PRO A 415 -2.46 -21.65 9.23
N THR A 416 -3.16 -22.20 10.24
CA THR A 416 -3.26 -23.64 10.49
C THR A 416 -4.63 -24.23 10.19
N GLY A 417 -5.62 -23.37 9.87
CA GLY A 417 -6.98 -23.79 9.60
C GLY A 417 -7.86 -22.64 9.15
N TYR A 418 -9.17 -22.85 9.25
CA TYR A 418 -10.18 -21.87 8.88
C TYR A 418 -11.32 -21.87 9.91
N ASP A 419 -11.85 -20.68 10.21
CA ASP A 419 -13.15 -20.49 10.83
C ASP A 419 -14.11 -19.96 9.74
N GLY A 420 -15.00 -20.82 9.27
CA GLY A 420 -15.77 -20.56 8.07
C GLY A 420 -14.89 -20.41 6.83
N LYS A 421 -14.79 -19.20 6.30
CA LYS A 421 -13.89 -18.86 5.18
C LYS A 421 -12.62 -18.12 5.65
N SER A 422 -12.60 -17.63 6.88
CA SER A 422 -11.50 -16.84 7.44
C SER A 422 -10.33 -17.74 7.82
N PRO A 423 -9.14 -17.55 7.25
CA PRO A 423 -7.93 -18.23 7.70
C PRO A 423 -7.68 -17.97 9.19
N MET A 424 -7.19 -18.96 9.92
CA MET A 424 -6.92 -18.81 11.35
C MET A 424 -5.69 -19.59 11.77
N HIS A 425 -5.10 -19.19 12.91
CA HIS A 425 -4.09 -19.95 13.63
C HIS A 425 -4.46 -20.05 15.11
N THR A 426 -4.63 -21.28 15.60
CA THR A 426 -5.11 -21.54 16.97
C THR A 426 -4.20 -20.94 18.04
N ASP A 427 -2.88 -21.02 17.84
CA ASP A 427 -1.84 -20.46 18.71
C ASP A 427 -1.10 -19.33 18.00
N GLY A 428 -1.85 -18.49 17.27
CA GLY A 428 -1.29 -17.47 16.37
C GLY A 428 -0.55 -16.34 17.09
N ILE A 429 -0.90 -16.05 18.33
CA ILE A 429 -0.26 -15.04 19.18
C ILE A 429 0.21 -15.70 20.46
N ARG A 430 1.47 -15.52 20.84
CA ARG A 430 2.01 -15.97 22.14
C ARG A 430 2.36 -14.76 23.00
N LEU A 431 1.97 -14.83 24.27
CA LEU A 431 2.25 -13.80 25.26
C LEU A 431 3.42 -14.20 26.18
N ASN A 432 4.03 -13.22 26.82
CA ASN A 432 5.13 -13.40 27.78
C ASN A 432 4.72 -14.13 29.07
N ASP A 433 3.42 -14.19 29.38
CA ASP A 433 2.87 -14.98 30.50
C ASP A 433 2.61 -16.46 30.15
N GLY A 434 2.94 -16.86 28.92
CA GLY A 434 2.82 -18.22 28.40
C GLY A 434 1.46 -18.55 27.76
N ARG A 435 0.49 -17.64 27.79
CA ARG A 435 -0.78 -17.85 27.09
C ARG A 435 -0.57 -17.80 25.58
N THR A 436 -1.37 -18.58 24.86
CA THR A 436 -1.54 -18.49 23.42
C THR A 436 -2.95 -18.05 23.09
N LEU A 437 -3.09 -17.29 22.01
CA LEU A 437 -4.35 -16.73 21.55
C LEU A 437 -4.54 -17.08 20.07
N THR A 438 -5.78 -17.37 19.69
CA THR A 438 -6.13 -17.59 18.30
C THR A 438 -6.15 -16.25 17.56
N SER A 439 -5.53 -16.23 16.38
CA SER A 439 -5.63 -15.13 15.43
C SER A 439 -6.48 -15.55 14.23
N TYR A 440 -7.15 -14.59 13.63
CA TYR A 440 -8.04 -14.78 12.48
C TYR A 440 -7.75 -13.72 11.43
N ASP A 441 -7.63 -14.13 10.17
CA ASP A 441 -7.68 -13.20 9.05
C ASP A 441 -9.17 -12.99 8.71
N TRP A 442 -9.78 -11.99 9.36
CA TRP A 442 -11.21 -11.79 9.35
C TRP A 442 -11.69 -11.31 7.98
N ILE A 443 -12.43 -12.15 7.26
CA ILE A 443 -13.12 -11.74 6.04
C ILE A 443 -14.30 -10.83 6.44
N ALA A 444 -14.03 -9.52 6.50
CA ALA A 444 -15.06 -8.53 6.77
C ALA A 444 -16.08 -8.53 5.62
N PRO A 445 -17.38 -8.63 5.91
CA PRO A 445 -18.38 -8.78 4.87
C PRO A 445 -18.47 -7.56 3.98
N ALA A 446 -18.88 -7.79 2.72
CA ALA A 446 -19.26 -6.74 1.79
C ALA A 446 -20.40 -5.88 2.39
N THR A 447 -20.42 -4.59 2.09
CA THR A 447 -21.52 -3.69 2.48
C THR A 447 -22.18 -3.10 1.26
N ASN A 448 -23.49 -2.86 1.34
CA ASN A 448 -24.16 -2.01 0.36
C ASN A 448 -23.56 -0.61 0.47
N ALA A 449 -23.10 -0.10 -0.68
CA ALA A 449 -22.32 1.12 -0.76
C ALA A 449 -23.13 2.36 -0.36
N ASP A 450 -23.18 2.66 0.94
CA ASP A 450 -23.38 4.02 1.40
C ASP A 450 -21.97 4.64 1.59
N ARG A 451 -21.31 4.99 0.49
CA ARG A 451 -20.11 5.84 0.53
C ARG A 451 -20.54 7.18 1.12
N LEU A 452 -20.12 7.47 2.33
CA LEU A 452 -20.33 8.77 2.94
C LEU A 452 -19.47 9.80 2.21
N GLY A 453 -20.07 10.47 1.24
CA GLY A 453 -19.60 11.74 0.71
C GLY A 453 -18.64 11.64 -0.47
N LYS A 454 -19.16 11.84 -1.69
CA LYS A 454 -18.46 12.61 -2.72
C LYS A 454 -18.73 14.10 -2.53
#